data_64db778899d971f95bead34d9dbb1338
#
_entry.id   64db778899d971f95bead34d9dbb1338
#
_cell.length_a   1.000
_cell.length_b   1.000
_cell.length_c   1.000
_cell.angle_alpha   90.00
_cell.angle_beta   90.00
_cell.angle_gamma   90.00
#
_symmetry.space_group_name_H-M   'P 1'
#
loop_
_entity.id
_entity.type
_entity.pdbx_description
1 polymer ?
#
loop_
_entity_poly.entity_id
_entity_poly.type
_entity_poly.pdbx_seq_one_letter_code
_entity_poly.pdbx_strand_id
1 'polypeptide(L)'
;HRVLLERLHGAGQIGWRRAALDSASVPAKRQRAGEKGRALTGPNPTDRGKPGSRRHAVTDARGTPLGLALSGANRHDSRMLAPTLDAIPPVRSGRPGRPRRRPDRLHADKAHDHRRCRRECRAPRIAPRIAPRIAPRIARRGVESSGRLGRHRWVVERTLAWLARFRRRAVRYERRADIHLAFTTLGCALVCLNQTSGSVGRS
;
A
#
# COMPACT_ATOMS: atom_id res chain seq x y z
N HIS A 1 14.00 0.54 2.34
CA HIS A 1 12.72 1.09 2.75
C HIS A 1 12.53 1.02 4.26
N ARG A 2 12.67 -0.17 4.90
CA ARG A 2 12.49 -0.33 6.36
C ARG A 2 13.36 0.64 7.18
N VAL A 3 14.64 0.76 6.88
CA VAL A 3 15.56 1.67 7.59
C VAL A 3 15.08 3.12 7.54
N LEU A 4 14.57 3.57 6.39
CA LEU A 4 14.00 4.91 6.26
C LEU A 4 12.71 5.10 7.06
N LEU A 5 11.86 4.06 7.12
CA LEU A 5 10.69 4.09 8.01
C LEU A 5 11.10 4.15 9.49
N GLU A 6 12.15 3.44 9.89
CA GLU A 6 12.66 3.50 11.26
C GLU A 6 13.20 4.91 11.60
N ARG A 7 13.93 5.55 10.68
CA ARG A 7 14.38 6.95 10.84
C ARG A 7 13.20 7.91 10.97
N LEU A 8 12.23 7.83 10.06
CA LEU A 8 11.02 8.66 10.12
C LEU A 8 10.22 8.42 11.40
N HIS A 9 10.15 7.18 11.88
CA HIS A 9 9.45 6.85 13.11
C HIS A 9 10.18 7.38 14.34
N GLY A 10 11.50 7.24 14.41
CA GLY A 10 12.31 7.81 15.48
C GLY A 10 12.20 9.33 15.56
N ALA A 11 12.08 10.00 14.42
CA ALA A 11 11.86 11.44 14.32
C ALA A 11 10.37 11.86 14.54
N GLY A 12 9.46 10.93 14.88
CA GLY A 12 8.03 11.24 15.08
C GLY A 12 7.28 11.64 13.81
N GLN A 13 7.83 11.33 12.63
CA GLN A 13 7.29 11.76 11.34
C GLN A 13 6.27 10.78 10.75
N ILE A 14 6.13 9.56 11.28
CA ILE A 14 5.09 8.62 10.85
C ILE A 14 3.81 8.82 11.64
N GLY A 15 2.72 9.08 10.93
CA GLY A 15 1.40 9.28 11.49
C GLY A 15 0.61 7.98 11.69
N TRP A 16 0.98 7.15 12.67
CA TRP A 16 0.34 5.85 12.94
C TRP A 16 -1.14 5.89 13.31
N ARG A 17 -1.65 7.05 13.75
CA ARG A 17 -3.07 7.20 14.14
C ARG A 17 -4.03 6.92 13.00
N ARG A 18 -3.59 7.08 11.75
CA ARG A 18 -4.42 6.92 10.56
C ARG A 18 -3.57 6.46 9.38
N ALA A 19 -4.06 5.45 8.68
CA ALA A 19 -3.53 5.02 7.38
C ALA A 19 -4.63 4.99 6.33
N ALA A 20 -4.24 5.08 5.08
CA ALA A 20 -5.11 4.90 3.92
C ALA A 20 -4.57 3.75 3.05
N LEU A 21 -5.47 2.91 2.53
CA LEU A 21 -5.15 1.80 1.64
C LEU A 21 -5.89 2.00 0.32
N ASP A 22 -5.15 1.86 -0.76
CA ASP A 22 -5.68 1.91 -2.12
C ASP A 22 -4.82 1.09 -3.09
N SER A 23 -5.27 0.97 -4.33
CA SER A 23 -4.57 0.23 -5.36
C SER A 23 -4.53 0.98 -6.68
N ALA A 24 -3.51 0.69 -7.49
CA ALA A 24 -3.37 1.20 -8.84
C ALA A 24 -2.95 0.08 -9.79
N SER A 25 -3.62 0.01 -10.95
CA SER A 25 -3.27 -0.91 -12.02
C SER A 25 -2.02 -0.42 -12.76
N VAL A 26 -1.20 -1.37 -13.18
CA VAL A 26 0.00 -1.15 -13.98
C VAL A 26 -0.08 -2.05 -15.20
N PRO A 27 -0.12 -1.51 -16.42
CA PRO A 27 -0.08 -2.33 -17.61
C PRO A 27 1.21 -3.15 -17.65
N ALA A 28 1.12 -4.39 -18.09
CA ALA A 28 2.29 -5.24 -18.31
C ALA A 28 2.55 -5.37 -19.82
N LYS A 29 3.83 -5.38 -20.20
CA LYS A 29 4.20 -5.63 -21.60
C LYS A 29 3.60 -6.96 -22.05
N ARG A 30 3.00 -6.97 -23.25
CA ARG A 30 2.46 -8.21 -23.84
C ARG A 30 3.54 -9.28 -23.92
N GLN A 31 3.14 -10.51 -23.65
CA GLN A 31 3.99 -11.68 -23.83
C GLN A 31 4.03 -12.07 -25.32
N ARG A 32 5.18 -12.55 -25.78
CA ARG A 32 5.28 -13.19 -27.09
C ARG A 32 4.70 -14.60 -26.98
N ALA A 33 4.25 -15.15 -28.11
CA ALA A 33 3.84 -16.55 -28.18
C ALA A 33 4.95 -17.46 -27.68
N GLY A 34 4.63 -18.47 -26.86
CA GLY A 34 5.59 -19.38 -26.25
C GLY A 34 6.33 -18.89 -25.01
N GLU A 35 6.18 -17.62 -24.61
CA GLU A 35 6.77 -17.15 -23.35
C GLU A 35 5.98 -17.61 -22.10
N LYS A 36 6.68 -18.08 -21.06
CA LYS A 36 6.05 -18.38 -19.75
C LYS A 36 5.37 -17.13 -19.18
N GLY A 37 4.19 -17.33 -18.55
CA GLY A 37 3.40 -16.26 -17.94
C GLY A 37 4.17 -15.42 -16.94
N ARG A 38 3.87 -14.11 -16.86
CA ARG A 38 4.39 -13.24 -15.80
C ARG A 38 3.67 -13.50 -14.51
N ALA A 39 4.41 -13.82 -13.45
CA ALA A 39 3.84 -14.00 -12.12
C ALA A 39 3.09 -12.73 -11.66
N LEU A 40 1.92 -12.88 -11.04
CA LEU A 40 1.06 -11.79 -10.57
C LEU A 40 0.67 -10.80 -11.69
N THR A 41 0.39 -11.34 -12.88
CA THR A 41 -0.21 -10.61 -14.01
C THR A 41 -1.56 -11.26 -14.34
N GLY A 42 -2.53 -10.48 -14.72
CA GLY A 42 -3.86 -10.95 -15.14
C GLY A 42 -4.57 -9.93 -16.02
N PRO A 43 -5.68 -10.30 -16.66
CA PRO A 43 -6.46 -9.38 -17.48
C PRO A 43 -7.01 -8.23 -16.64
N ASN A 44 -6.78 -7.00 -17.09
CA ASN A 44 -7.27 -5.82 -16.38
C ASN A 44 -8.70 -5.51 -16.81
N PRO A 45 -9.71 -5.63 -15.93
CA PRO A 45 -11.10 -5.39 -16.28
C PRO A 45 -11.38 -3.93 -16.64
N THR A 46 -10.54 -2.98 -16.18
CA THR A 46 -10.69 -1.55 -16.47
C THR A 46 -9.89 -1.10 -17.70
N ASP A 47 -9.11 -1.98 -18.34
CA ASP A 47 -8.33 -1.70 -19.54
C ASP A 47 -8.54 -2.81 -20.59
N ARG A 48 -9.79 -3.06 -20.95
CA ARG A 48 -10.22 -3.99 -22.03
C ARG A 48 -9.53 -5.37 -21.94
N GLY A 49 -9.30 -5.89 -20.75
CA GLY A 49 -8.67 -7.19 -20.55
C GLY A 49 -7.16 -7.24 -20.85
N LYS A 50 -6.51 -6.11 -21.11
CA LYS A 50 -5.05 -6.09 -21.31
C LYS A 50 -4.32 -6.63 -20.10
N PRO A 51 -3.17 -7.33 -20.29
CA PRO A 51 -2.41 -7.87 -19.18
C PRO A 51 -1.87 -6.76 -18.28
N GLY A 52 -2.06 -6.92 -17.00
CA GLY A 52 -1.61 -5.95 -16.00
C GLY A 52 -1.37 -6.56 -14.64
N SER A 53 -0.67 -5.83 -13.80
CA SER A 53 -0.54 -6.07 -12.37
C SER A 53 -1.21 -4.94 -11.60
N ARG A 54 -1.52 -5.19 -10.33
CA ARG A 54 -2.07 -4.18 -9.44
C ARG A 54 -1.15 -4.01 -8.25
N ARG A 55 -0.80 -2.77 -7.95
CA ARG A 55 -0.04 -2.37 -6.76
C ARG A 55 -1.02 -1.96 -5.69
N HIS A 56 -0.95 -2.58 -4.52
CA HIS A 56 -1.73 -2.23 -3.34
C HIS A 56 -0.80 -1.57 -2.35
N ALA A 57 -1.08 -0.33 -1.98
CA ALA A 57 -0.26 0.43 -1.06
C ALA A 57 -1.07 0.81 0.19
N VAL A 58 -0.40 0.81 1.32
CA VAL A 58 -0.88 1.43 2.55
C VAL A 58 0.07 2.55 2.94
N THR A 59 -0.47 3.74 3.15
CA THR A 59 0.28 4.92 3.56
C THR A 59 -0.22 5.44 4.89
N ASP A 60 0.62 6.17 5.60
CA ASP A 60 0.20 6.94 6.76
C ASP A 60 -0.60 8.20 6.36
N ALA A 61 -0.94 9.04 7.33
CA ALA A 61 -1.69 10.28 7.12
C ALA A 61 -0.95 11.34 6.30
N ARG A 62 0.37 11.22 6.14
CA ARG A 62 1.23 12.15 5.37
C ARG A 62 1.54 11.62 3.96
N GLY A 63 1.15 10.38 3.66
CA GLY A 63 1.47 9.71 2.40
C GLY A 63 2.78 8.92 2.43
N THR A 64 3.35 8.71 3.62
CA THR A 64 4.51 7.82 3.78
C THR A 64 4.10 6.39 3.45
N PRO A 65 4.71 5.71 2.46
CA PRO A 65 4.35 4.35 2.11
C PRO A 65 4.85 3.38 3.19
N LEU A 66 3.92 2.84 3.98
CA LEU A 66 4.21 1.91 5.06
C LEU A 66 4.40 0.48 4.56
N GLY A 67 3.59 0.04 3.59
CA GLY A 67 3.64 -1.30 3.03
C GLY A 67 3.10 -1.35 1.61
N LEU A 68 3.55 -2.36 0.87
CA LEU A 68 3.21 -2.56 -0.54
C LEU A 68 3.04 -4.04 -0.85
N ALA A 69 1.98 -4.39 -1.60
CA ALA A 69 1.75 -5.72 -2.13
C ALA A 69 1.41 -5.67 -3.62
N LEU A 70 1.62 -6.78 -4.32
CA LEU A 70 1.30 -6.94 -5.74
C LEU A 70 0.26 -8.04 -5.94
N SER A 71 -0.57 -7.87 -6.97
CA SER A 71 -1.45 -8.92 -7.48
C SER A 71 -1.59 -8.84 -9.01
N GLY A 72 -2.22 -9.84 -9.61
CA GLY A 72 -2.75 -9.69 -10.97
C GLY A 72 -3.85 -8.62 -11.02
N ALA A 73 -3.98 -7.92 -12.15
CA ALA A 73 -4.96 -6.84 -12.30
C ALA A 73 -6.42 -7.33 -12.16
N ASN A 74 -6.67 -8.61 -12.40
CA ASN A 74 -7.97 -9.27 -12.23
C ASN A 74 -8.31 -9.60 -10.76
N ARG A 75 -7.37 -9.43 -9.81
CA ARG A 75 -7.63 -9.77 -8.42
C ARG A 75 -8.39 -8.65 -7.71
N HIS A 76 -9.51 -8.99 -7.09
CA HIS A 76 -10.33 -8.02 -6.38
C HIS A 76 -9.62 -7.44 -5.16
N ASP A 77 -9.67 -6.12 -4.98
CA ASP A 77 -8.92 -5.36 -3.96
C ASP A 77 -9.20 -5.86 -2.52
N SER A 78 -10.44 -6.27 -2.23
CA SER A 78 -10.80 -6.80 -0.91
C SER A 78 -9.99 -8.03 -0.49
N ARG A 79 -9.44 -8.79 -1.44
CA ARG A 79 -8.58 -9.95 -1.15
C ARG A 79 -7.15 -9.55 -0.78
N MET A 80 -6.78 -8.32 -1.09
CA MET A 80 -5.42 -7.81 -0.90
C MET A 80 -5.26 -6.94 0.35
N LEU A 81 -6.35 -6.65 1.09
CA LEU A 81 -6.27 -5.88 2.34
C LEU A 81 -5.29 -6.51 3.33
N ALA A 82 -5.47 -7.79 3.63
CA ALA A 82 -4.61 -8.52 4.56
C ALA A 82 -3.15 -8.60 4.09
N PRO A 83 -2.84 -9.07 2.85
CA PRO A 83 -1.47 -9.10 2.36
C PRO A 83 -0.80 -7.72 2.37
N THR A 84 -1.53 -6.64 2.08
CA THR A 84 -0.97 -5.28 2.10
C THR A 84 -0.65 -4.81 3.51
N LEU A 85 -1.50 -5.11 4.49
CA LEU A 85 -1.23 -4.81 5.90
C LEU A 85 -0.07 -5.64 6.47
N ASP A 86 0.07 -6.89 6.03
CA ASP A 86 1.16 -7.77 6.45
C ASP A 86 2.52 -7.36 5.85
N ALA A 87 2.49 -6.66 4.71
CA ALA A 87 3.68 -6.09 4.08
C ALA A 87 4.27 -4.90 4.86
N ILE A 88 3.59 -4.36 5.88
CA ILE A 88 4.17 -3.34 6.75
C ILE A 88 5.28 -4.01 7.59
N PRO A 89 6.56 -3.61 7.44
CA PRO A 89 7.65 -4.19 8.21
C PRO A 89 7.53 -3.82 9.69
N PRO A 90 8.21 -4.54 10.59
CA PRO A 90 8.37 -4.10 11.97
C PRO A 90 9.24 -2.84 12.00
N VAL A 91 8.66 -1.70 12.38
CA VAL A 91 9.32 -0.39 12.41
C VAL A 91 9.70 -0.04 13.84
N ARG A 92 10.99 0.08 14.11
CA ARG A 92 11.54 0.47 15.42
C ARG A 92 11.63 1.99 15.51
N SER A 93 11.45 2.53 16.72
CA SER A 93 11.60 3.98 16.98
C SER A 93 13.01 4.39 17.42
N GLY A 94 13.93 3.44 17.54
CA GLY A 94 15.23 3.67 18.18
C GLY A 94 15.18 3.68 19.71
N ARG A 95 14.00 3.64 20.31
CA ARG A 95 13.78 3.55 21.76
C ARG A 95 13.46 2.11 22.17
N PRO A 96 13.69 1.72 23.42
CA PRO A 96 13.20 0.44 23.93
C PRO A 96 11.70 0.27 23.68
N GLY A 97 11.28 -0.93 23.35
CA GLY A 97 9.90 -1.23 23.11
C GLY A 97 9.65 -2.08 21.85
N ARG A 98 8.38 -2.44 21.65
CA ARG A 98 7.99 -3.31 20.55
C ARG A 98 7.93 -2.55 19.23
N PRO A 99 8.47 -3.09 18.12
CA PRO A 99 8.35 -2.49 16.82
C PRO A 99 6.88 -2.32 16.39
N ARG A 100 6.55 -1.19 15.81
CA ARG A 100 5.20 -0.92 15.31
C ARG A 100 4.99 -1.49 13.91
N ARG A 101 3.84 -2.14 13.67
CA ARG A 101 3.49 -2.75 12.39
C ARG A 101 2.07 -2.41 11.94
N ARG A 102 1.30 -1.68 12.76
CA ARG A 102 -0.10 -1.44 12.47
C ARG A 102 -0.52 -0.02 12.79
N PRO A 103 -1.30 0.60 11.89
CA PRO A 103 -1.97 1.86 12.19
C PRO A 103 -3.15 1.63 13.14
N ASP A 104 -3.56 2.68 13.86
CA ASP A 104 -4.72 2.61 14.76
C ASP A 104 -6.04 2.58 13.95
N ARG A 105 -6.09 3.30 12.82
CA ARG A 105 -7.26 3.37 11.93
C ARG A 105 -6.84 3.16 10.48
N LEU A 106 -7.66 2.43 9.72
CA LEU A 106 -7.46 2.20 8.29
C LEU A 106 -8.64 2.74 7.50
N HIS A 107 -8.37 3.67 6.59
CA HIS A 107 -9.31 4.15 5.59
C HIS A 107 -9.12 3.36 4.29
N ALA A 108 -10.21 2.82 3.75
CA ALA A 108 -10.23 2.13 2.47
C ALA A 108 -11.55 2.42 1.74
N ASP A 109 -11.57 2.21 0.46
CA ASP A 109 -12.72 2.47 -0.42
C ASP A 109 -13.83 1.41 -0.30
N LYS A 110 -14.91 1.64 -1.06
CA LYS A 110 -16.08 0.75 -1.13
C LYS A 110 -15.77 -0.64 -1.72
N ALA A 111 -14.65 -0.81 -2.45
CA ALA A 111 -14.21 -2.13 -2.92
C ALA A 111 -13.79 -3.05 -1.76
N HIS A 112 -13.45 -2.47 -0.63
CA HIS A 112 -13.11 -3.19 0.61
C HIS A 112 -14.31 -3.37 1.55
N ASP A 113 -15.54 -2.95 1.17
CA ASP A 113 -16.74 -3.10 2.00
C ASP A 113 -17.24 -4.55 2.05
N HIS A 114 -16.49 -5.39 2.74
CA HIS A 114 -16.79 -6.78 3.00
C HIS A 114 -16.61 -7.10 4.49
N ARG A 115 -17.48 -7.96 5.04
CA ARG A 115 -17.38 -8.44 6.42
C ARG A 115 -15.99 -9.01 6.72
N ARG A 116 -15.39 -9.73 5.74
CA ARG A 116 -14.03 -10.26 5.85
C ARG A 116 -13.01 -9.16 6.09
N CYS A 117 -13.01 -8.08 5.31
CA CYS A 117 -12.05 -6.98 5.46
C CYS A 117 -12.13 -6.34 6.85
N ARG A 118 -13.35 -6.10 7.36
CA ARG A 118 -13.53 -5.57 8.71
C ARG A 118 -13.05 -6.52 9.79
N ARG A 119 -13.26 -7.84 9.60
CA ARG A 119 -12.77 -8.89 10.52
C ARG A 119 -11.23 -8.93 10.48
N GLU A 120 -10.61 -8.88 9.32
CA GLU A 120 -9.15 -8.89 9.16
C GLU A 120 -8.48 -7.67 9.82
N CYS A 121 -9.07 -6.49 9.77
CA CYS A 121 -8.59 -5.33 10.52
C CYS A 121 -8.60 -5.56 12.04
N ARG A 122 -9.61 -6.25 12.54
CA ARG A 122 -9.80 -6.52 13.98
C ARG A 122 -9.05 -7.76 14.47
N ALA A 123 -8.66 -8.65 13.56
CA ALA A 123 -7.98 -9.90 13.92
C ALA A 123 -6.58 -9.63 14.49
N PRO A 124 -6.20 -10.26 15.61
CA PRO A 124 -4.84 -10.26 16.08
C PRO A 124 -4.00 -11.14 15.14
N ARG A 125 -3.12 -10.53 14.34
CA ARG A 125 -2.27 -11.26 13.39
C ARG A 125 -0.92 -11.67 13.94
N ILE A 126 -0.60 -11.24 15.15
CA ILE A 126 0.61 -11.60 15.87
C ILE A 126 0.21 -11.82 17.32
N ALA A 127 0.40 -13.01 17.86
CA ALA A 127 0.05 -13.47 19.20
C ALA A 127 -1.18 -12.77 19.86
N PRO A 128 -2.21 -13.50 20.28
CA PRO A 128 -3.58 -12.96 20.50
C PRO A 128 -3.74 -11.86 21.53
N ARG A 129 -2.72 -11.52 22.30
CA ARG A 129 -2.84 -10.59 23.43
C ARG A 129 -2.18 -9.22 23.28
N ILE A 130 -1.43 -8.93 22.20
CA ILE A 130 -0.49 -7.79 22.24
C ILE A 130 -0.50 -6.91 20.97
N ALA A 131 -1.21 -7.25 19.88
CA ALA A 131 -1.26 -6.41 18.69
C ALA A 131 -2.47 -5.46 18.73
N PRO A 132 -2.29 -4.14 18.55
CA PRO A 132 -3.40 -3.21 18.49
C PRO A 132 -4.33 -3.56 17.34
N ARG A 133 -5.62 -3.62 17.61
CA ARG A 133 -6.66 -3.82 16.58
C ARG A 133 -6.73 -2.56 15.72
N ILE A 134 -6.81 -2.74 14.42
CA ILE A 134 -7.03 -1.62 13.51
C ILE A 134 -8.52 -1.27 13.50
N ALA A 135 -8.89 -0.03 13.77
CA ALA A 135 -10.25 0.44 13.61
C ALA A 135 -10.57 0.64 12.11
N PRO A 136 -11.43 -0.20 11.47
CA PRO A 136 -11.74 -0.08 10.06
C PRO A 136 -12.65 1.13 9.81
N ARG A 137 -12.22 2.03 8.94
CA ARG A 137 -12.99 3.15 8.37
C ARG A 137 -13.19 2.89 6.88
N ILE A 138 -13.80 1.75 6.57
CA ILE A 138 -14.10 1.31 5.21
C ILE A 138 -15.45 1.90 4.83
N ALA A 139 -15.50 2.61 3.71
CA ALA A 139 -16.72 3.19 3.18
C ALA A 139 -17.78 2.14 2.88
N ARG A 140 -19.03 2.41 3.23
CA ARG A 140 -20.16 1.51 3.01
C ARG A 140 -20.80 1.78 1.64
N ARG A 141 -21.11 0.71 0.93
CA ARG A 141 -21.86 0.79 -0.32
C ARG A 141 -23.29 1.26 -0.02
N GLY A 142 -23.79 2.19 -0.82
CA GLY A 142 -25.15 2.74 -0.68
C GLY A 142 -25.37 3.72 0.48
N VAL A 143 -24.39 3.92 1.36
CA VAL A 143 -24.55 4.78 2.57
C VAL A 143 -23.71 6.05 2.49
N GLU A 144 -22.47 5.97 2.03
CA GLU A 144 -21.55 7.12 2.09
C GLU A 144 -21.40 7.81 0.74
N SER A 145 -21.49 9.15 0.74
CA SER A 145 -21.26 9.97 -0.45
C SER A 145 -19.79 9.91 -0.90
N SER A 146 -19.56 10.00 -2.20
CA SER A 146 -18.19 10.02 -2.78
C SER A 146 -17.36 11.22 -2.30
N GLY A 147 -17.99 12.36 -2.00
CA GLY A 147 -17.30 13.60 -1.58
C GLY A 147 -16.61 13.51 -0.23
N ARG A 148 -17.14 12.73 0.73
CA ARG A 148 -16.51 12.55 2.05
C ARG A 148 -15.37 11.56 2.05
N LEU A 149 -15.31 10.64 1.08
CA LEU A 149 -14.31 9.60 0.96
C LEU A 149 -12.94 10.13 0.54
N GLY A 150 -12.89 11.15 -0.31
CA GLY A 150 -11.66 11.77 -0.81
C GLY A 150 -10.81 12.41 0.29
N ARG A 151 -11.45 12.93 1.37
CA ARG A 151 -10.77 13.71 2.41
C ARG A 151 -9.58 13.01 3.10
N HIS A 152 -9.55 11.70 3.15
CA HIS A 152 -8.50 10.92 3.83
C HIS A 152 -7.74 9.99 2.90
N ARG A 153 -8.26 9.73 1.69
CA ARG A 153 -7.66 8.80 0.73
C ARG A 153 -6.72 9.47 -0.27
N TRP A 154 -6.89 10.75 -0.54
CA TRP A 154 -6.07 11.48 -1.49
C TRP A 154 -4.55 11.29 -1.25
N VAL A 155 -4.13 11.04 0.00
CA VAL A 155 -2.72 10.81 0.35
C VAL A 155 -2.15 9.53 -0.26
N VAL A 156 -2.91 8.42 -0.23
CA VAL A 156 -2.46 7.17 -0.85
C VAL A 156 -2.56 7.25 -2.37
N GLU A 157 -3.58 7.90 -2.92
CA GLU A 157 -3.73 8.16 -4.35
C GLU A 157 -2.54 8.99 -4.87
N ARG A 158 -2.16 10.05 -4.16
CA ARG A 158 -0.97 10.85 -4.45
C ARG A 158 0.30 10.01 -4.43
N THR A 159 0.49 9.17 -3.43
CA THR A 159 1.67 8.29 -3.33
C THR A 159 1.72 7.30 -4.49
N LEU A 160 0.59 6.69 -4.86
CA LEU A 160 0.50 5.81 -6.02
C LEU A 160 0.79 6.56 -7.33
N ALA A 161 0.31 7.79 -7.47
CA ALA A 161 0.63 8.66 -8.60
C ALA A 161 2.13 9.00 -8.68
N TRP A 162 2.78 9.30 -7.56
CA TRP A 162 4.23 9.49 -7.52
C TRP A 162 4.99 8.22 -7.90
N LEU A 163 4.56 7.07 -7.42
CA LEU A 163 5.13 5.79 -7.84
C LEU A 163 4.96 5.53 -9.35
N ALA A 164 3.92 6.02 -9.98
CA ALA A 164 3.71 5.90 -11.42
C ALA A 164 4.61 6.84 -12.26
N ARG A 165 5.03 7.99 -11.72
CA ARG A 165 5.92 8.94 -12.41
C ARG A 165 7.31 8.38 -12.72
N PHE A 166 7.78 7.42 -11.98
CA PHE A 166 9.04 6.77 -12.32
C PHE A 166 8.86 5.94 -13.60
N ARG A 167 9.46 6.36 -14.69
CA ARG A 167 9.31 5.82 -16.04
C ARG A 167 9.31 4.28 -16.09
N ARG A 168 10.21 3.65 -15.35
CA ARG A 168 10.32 2.18 -15.26
C ARG A 168 9.15 1.49 -14.54
N ARG A 169 8.24 2.25 -13.93
CA ARG A 169 7.09 1.74 -13.17
C ARG A 169 5.74 2.08 -13.79
N ALA A 170 5.71 2.93 -14.79
CA ALA A 170 4.48 3.21 -15.56
C ALA A 170 4.00 1.96 -16.29
N VAL A 171 4.92 1.11 -16.75
CA VAL A 171 4.66 -0.18 -17.41
C VAL A 171 5.53 -1.25 -16.75
N ARG A 172 4.95 -2.42 -16.49
CA ARG A 172 5.69 -3.56 -15.96
C ARG A 172 6.38 -4.33 -17.09
N TYR A 173 7.70 -4.31 -17.11
CA TYR A 173 8.56 -5.07 -18.01
C TYR A 173 9.03 -6.39 -17.39
N GLU A 174 9.12 -6.46 -16.08
CA GLU A 174 9.69 -7.56 -15.33
C GLU A 174 8.79 -8.80 -15.42
N ARG A 175 9.39 -9.96 -15.75
CA ARG A 175 8.69 -11.25 -15.73
C ARG A 175 8.43 -11.69 -14.29
N ARG A 176 9.43 -11.61 -13.42
CA ARG A 176 9.37 -11.97 -12.01
C ARG A 176 8.65 -10.88 -11.21
N ALA A 177 7.75 -11.32 -10.34
CA ALA A 177 6.97 -10.40 -9.49
C ALA A 177 7.81 -9.77 -8.38
N ASP A 178 8.78 -10.52 -7.85
CA ASP A 178 9.69 -10.04 -6.80
C ASP A 178 10.59 -8.90 -7.31
N ILE A 179 11.09 -8.97 -8.54
CA ILE A 179 11.86 -7.88 -9.16
C ILE A 179 10.99 -6.64 -9.32
N HIS A 180 9.75 -6.79 -9.81
CA HIS A 180 8.84 -5.66 -9.92
C HIS A 180 8.49 -5.05 -8.55
N LEU A 181 8.31 -5.91 -7.53
CA LEU A 181 8.10 -5.47 -6.15
C LEU A 181 9.32 -4.73 -5.61
N ALA A 182 10.54 -5.23 -5.87
CA ALA A 182 11.78 -4.59 -5.45
C ALA A 182 11.92 -3.18 -6.03
N PHE A 183 11.69 -3.00 -7.34
CA PHE A 183 11.67 -1.67 -7.96
C PHE A 183 10.59 -0.74 -7.38
N THR A 184 9.41 -1.27 -7.05
CA THR A 184 8.35 -0.46 -6.45
C THR A 184 8.69 -0.11 -5.00
N THR A 185 9.32 -1.01 -4.27
CA THR A 185 9.83 -0.77 -2.91
C THR A 185 10.96 0.28 -2.89
N LEU A 186 11.85 0.26 -3.91
CA LEU A 186 12.85 1.32 -4.08
C LEU A 186 12.21 2.69 -4.25
N GLY A 187 11.10 2.78 -5.00
CA GLY A 187 10.37 4.03 -5.09
C GLY A 187 9.68 4.46 -3.81
N CYS A 188 9.19 3.51 -3.02
CA CYS A 188 8.73 3.82 -1.67
C CYS A 188 9.87 4.37 -0.81
N ALA A 189 11.08 3.81 -0.94
CA ALA A 189 12.26 4.32 -0.26
C ALA A 189 12.61 5.75 -0.68
N LEU A 190 12.54 6.08 -1.98
CA LEU A 190 12.76 7.45 -2.46
C LEU A 190 11.71 8.43 -1.93
N VAL A 191 10.44 8.03 -1.84
CA VAL A 191 9.39 8.86 -1.20
C VAL A 191 9.73 9.13 0.26
N CYS A 192 10.15 8.10 1.01
CA CYS A 192 10.57 8.26 2.41
C CYS A 192 11.81 9.15 2.54
N LEU A 193 12.80 9.00 1.65
CA LEU A 193 14.02 9.81 1.66
C LEU A 193 13.69 11.30 1.45
N ASN A 194 12.84 11.63 0.49
CA ASN A 194 12.42 13.01 0.25
C ASN A 194 11.69 13.62 1.47
N GLN A 195 10.99 12.80 2.25
CA GLN A 195 10.35 13.27 3.48
C GLN A 195 11.37 13.54 4.59
N THR A 196 12.45 12.75 4.69
CA THR A 196 13.53 13.02 5.65
C THR A 196 14.29 14.28 5.30
N SER A 197 14.52 14.56 4.01
CA SER A 197 15.26 15.76 3.53
C SER A 197 14.44 17.04 3.68
N GLY A 198 13.12 16.99 3.47
CA GLY A 198 12.22 18.15 3.60
C GLY A 198 12.01 18.63 5.04
N SER A 199 12.45 17.88 6.05
CA SER A 199 12.39 18.29 7.46
C SER A 199 13.64 19.07 7.92
N VAL A 200 14.76 18.98 7.19
CA VAL A 200 16.02 19.65 7.53
C VAL A 200 16.00 21.14 7.14
N GLY A 201 15.07 21.59 6.30
CA GLY A 201 14.97 22.97 5.82
C GLY A 201 13.87 23.84 6.47
N ARG A 202 13.29 23.40 7.60
CA ARG A 202 12.27 24.18 8.35
C ARG A 202 12.61 24.22 9.84
N SER A 203 13.78 24.70 10.17
CA SER A 203 14.17 25.16 11.51
C SER A 203 14.48 26.64 11.45
#